data_8bd8744afb0e864b064b18b265a74864
#
_entry.id   8bd8744afb0e864b064b18b265a74864
#
_cell.length_a   1.000
_cell.length_b   1.000
_cell.length_c   1.000
_cell.angle_alpha   90.00
_cell.angle_beta   90.00
_cell.angle_gamma   90.00
#
_symmetry.space_group_name_H-M   'P 1'
#
loop_
_entity.id
_entity.type
_entity.pdbx_description
1 polymer ?
#
loop_
_entity_poly.entity_id
_entity_poly.type
_entity_poly.pdbx_seq_one_letter_code
_entity_poly.pdbx_strand_id
1 'polypeptide(L)'
;KVNIMTNTQQLTTTPFHAYHLDHGAKMVDFASWEMPLHYGSIIDEHLQVRKSGGLFDVSHMGRLRFTGKDACKALDRLCTRQILGMQDGQIRYSIVCNTDGGCRDDVLVYKIKDCEYLMVCNGANREKILKHIESNRGDFIFKLKRFIVLLL
;
A
#
# COMPACT_ATOMS: atom_id res chain seq x y z
N LYS A 1 -27.28 -32.03 -15.44
CA LYS A 1 -25.87 -31.59 -15.36
C LYS A 1 -25.88 -30.12 -14.99
N VAL A 2 -25.58 -29.83 -13.74
CA VAL A 2 -25.43 -28.45 -13.26
C VAL A 2 -24.04 -27.96 -13.73
N ASN A 3 -24.04 -27.01 -14.66
CA ASN A 3 -22.80 -26.32 -15.04
C ASN A 3 -22.42 -25.40 -13.88
N ILE A 4 -21.49 -25.84 -13.02
CA ILE A 4 -20.82 -24.97 -12.04
C ILE A 4 -19.85 -24.13 -12.88
N MET A 5 -20.26 -22.91 -13.25
CA MET A 5 -19.34 -21.90 -13.73
C MET A 5 -18.48 -21.51 -12.53
N THR A 6 -17.29 -22.07 -12.42
CA THR A 6 -16.24 -21.57 -11.55
C THR A 6 -15.82 -20.21 -12.10
N ASN A 7 -16.35 -19.16 -11.51
CA ASN A 7 -15.91 -17.80 -11.79
C ASN A 7 -14.51 -17.65 -11.20
N THR A 8 -13.49 -18.08 -11.93
CA THR A 8 -12.09 -17.94 -11.54
C THR A 8 -11.77 -16.45 -11.67
N GLN A 9 -11.92 -15.71 -10.58
CA GLN A 9 -11.56 -14.31 -10.55
C GLN A 9 -10.06 -14.22 -10.87
N GLN A 10 -9.72 -13.60 -12.00
CA GLN A 10 -8.33 -13.42 -12.41
C GLN A 10 -7.61 -12.54 -11.38
N LEU A 11 -6.57 -13.09 -10.76
CA LEU A 11 -5.75 -12.35 -9.79
C LEU A 11 -4.95 -11.24 -10.49
N THR A 12 -4.74 -10.15 -9.77
CA THR A 12 -3.87 -9.07 -10.23
C THR A 12 -2.41 -9.50 -10.08
N THR A 13 -1.56 -9.16 -11.06
CA THR A 13 -0.13 -9.50 -11.03
C THR A 13 0.73 -8.27 -10.80
N THR A 14 1.90 -8.46 -10.20
CA THR A 14 2.91 -7.42 -10.03
C THR A 14 3.78 -7.30 -11.29
N PRO A 15 4.55 -6.21 -11.45
CA PRO A 15 5.54 -6.11 -12.54
C PRO A 15 6.63 -7.20 -12.50
N PHE A 16 6.87 -7.82 -11.33
CA PHE A 16 7.85 -8.88 -11.15
C PHE A 16 7.25 -10.29 -11.28
N HIS A 17 5.96 -10.41 -11.63
CA HIS A 17 5.27 -11.69 -11.69
C HIS A 17 6.00 -12.75 -12.54
N ALA A 18 6.41 -12.38 -13.76
CA ALA A 18 7.17 -13.29 -14.62
C ALA A 18 8.48 -13.71 -13.97
N TYR A 19 9.21 -12.79 -13.35
CA TYR A 19 10.44 -13.09 -12.62
C TYR A 19 10.20 -14.11 -11.49
N HIS A 20 9.11 -13.96 -10.73
CA HIS A 20 8.77 -14.90 -9.66
C HIS A 20 8.55 -16.31 -10.20
N LEU A 21 7.81 -16.45 -11.31
CA LEU A 21 7.57 -17.74 -11.95
C LEU A 21 8.85 -18.36 -12.48
N ASP A 22 9.67 -17.61 -13.20
CA ASP A 22 10.92 -18.06 -13.80
C ASP A 22 11.95 -18.53 -12.76
N HIS A 23 11.85 -18.01 -11.53
CA HIS A 23 12.72 -18.38 -10.41
C HIS A 23 12.08 -19.40 -9.45
N GLY A 24 11.00 -20.05 -9.88
CA GLY A 24 10.41 -21.16 -9.15
C GLY A 24 9.67 -20.76 -7.87
N ALA A 25 9.18 -19.53 -7.79
CA ALA A 25 8.39 -19.08 -6.65
C ALA A 25 7.10 -19.87 -6.53
N LYS A 26 6.74 -20.26 -5.32
CA LYS A 26 5.38 -20.74 -5.02
C LYS A 26 4.45 -19.56 -4.94
N MET A 27 3.59 -19.41 -5.96
CA MET A 27 2.62 -18.32 -6.03
C MET A 27 1.36 -18.66 -5.24
N VAL A 28 0.76 -17.63 -4.62
CA VAL A 28 -0.49 -17.74 -3.85
C VAL A 28 -1.37 -16.50 -4.09
N ASP A 29 -2.67 -16.67 -3.85
CA ASP A 29 -3.59 -15.53 -3.74
C ASP A 29 -3.32 -14.78 -2.43
N PHE A 30 -2.89 -13.54 -2.56
CA PHE A 30 -2.72 -12.61 -1.45
C PHE A 30 -3.55 -11.35 -1.72
N ALA A 31 -4.74 -11.29 -1.13
CA ALA A 31 -5.67 -10.17 -1.27
C ALA A 31 -5.97 -9.80 -2.74
N SER A 32 -6.32 -10.80 -3.53
CA SER A 32 -6.60 -10.73 -4.98
C SER A 32 -5.37 -10.39 -5.84
N TRP A 33 -4.18 -10.53 -5.30
CA TRP A 33 -2.91 -10.47 -6.03
C TRP A 33 -2.27 -11.83 -6.08
N GLU A 34 -1.70 -12.21 -7.22
CA GLU A 34 -0.85 -13.39 -7.33
C GLU A 34 0.57 -13.03 -6.88
N MET A 35 0.94 -13.48 -5.67
CA MET A 35 2.18 -13.09 -5.00
C MET A 35 3.05 -14.30 -4.67
N PRO A 36 4.39 -14.15 -4.66
CA PRO A 36 5.29 -15.20 -4.23
C PRO A 36 5.20 -15.39 -2.71
N LEU A 37 4.94 -16.62 -2.29
CA LEU A 37 5.00 -17.01 -0.87
C LEU A 37 6.43 -17.31 -0.42
N HIS A 38 7.17 -18.07 -1.25
CA HIS A 38 8.57 -18.43 -1.02
C HIS A 38 9.20 -18.98 -2.33
N TYR A 39 10.53 -19.09 -2.38
CA TYR A 39 11.30 -19.67 -3.51
C TYR A 39 11.90 -21.04 -3.18
N GLY A 40 11.63 -21.58 -2.02
CA GLY A 40 12.11 -22.88 -1.57
C GLY A 40 11.63 -23.17 -0.16
N SER A 41 12.11 -22.42 0.81
CA SER A 41 11.78 -22.62 2.22
C SER A 41 11.50 -21.31 2.92
N ILE A 42 10.31 -21.17 3.52
CA ILE A 42 9.93 -19.98 4.31
C ILE A 42 10.92 -19.75 5.46
N ILE A 43 11.36 -20.85 6.13
CA ILE A 43 12.26 -20.75 7.28
C ILE A 43 13.65 -20.27 6.84
N ASP A 44 14.20 -20.85 5.77
CA ASP A 44 15.54 -20.49 5.31
C ASP A 44 15.59 -19.07 4.77
N GLU A 45 14.55 -18.62 4.05
CA GLU A 45 14.42 -17.24 3.58
C GLU A 45 14.29 -16.27 4.75
N HIS A 46 13.51 -16.61 5.79
CA HIS A 46 13.44 -15.83 7.01
C HIS A 46 14.81 -15.71 7.70
N LEU A 47 15.52 -16.81 7.87
CA LEU A 47 16.84 -16.82 8.47
C LEU A 47 17.86 -16.04 7.64
N GLN A 48 17.75 -16.10 6.29
CA GLN A 48 18.59 -15.31 5.38
C GLN A 48 18.39 -13.80 5.60
N VAL A 49 17.13 -13.34 5.73
CA VAL A 49 16.83 -11.92 6.02
C VAL A 49 17.45 -11.51 7.36
N ARG A 50 17.37 -12.37 8.39
CA ARG A 50 17.95 -12.10 9.72
C ARG A 50 19.47 -12.10 9.73
N LYS A 51 20.11 -12.89 8.88
CA LYS A 51 21.57 -13.05 8.79
C LYS A 51 22.24 -11.96 7.97
N SER A 52 21.66 -11.59 6.84
CA SER A 52 22.32 -10.67 5.90
C SER A 52 21.36 -9.68 5.21
N GLY A 53 20.16 -10.10 4.85
CA GLY A 53 19.18 -9.24 4.20
C GLY A 53 18.30 -10.01 3.22
N GLY A 54 17.28 -9.34 2.68
CA GLY A 54 16.36 -9.88 1.67
C GLY A 54 15.74 -8.78 0.82
N LEU A 55 15.27 -9.17 -0.37
CA LEU A 55 14.55 -8.31 -1.29
C LEU A 55 13.09 -8.77 -1.33
N PHE A 56 12.15 -7.81 -1.23
CA PHE A 56 10.72 -8.10 -1.19
C PHE A 56 9.99 -7.35 -2.30
N ASP A 57 9.14 -8.05 -3.05
CA ASP A 57 8.19 -7.40 -3.95
C ASP A 57 7.02 -6.82 -3.14
N VAL A 58 6.97 -5.50 -3.07
CA VAL A 58 5.91 -4.73 -2.41
C VAL A 58 5.08 -3.93 -3.42
N SER A 59 5.11 -4.32 -4.70
CA SER A 59 4.42 -3.60 -5.78
C SER A 59 2.90 -3.57 -5.62
N HIS A 60 2.32 -4.55 -4.92
CA HIS A 60 0.89 -4.61 -4.60
C HIS A 60 0.42 -3.50 -3.65
N MET A 61 1.32 -2.90 -2.88
CA MET A 61 0.98 -1.82 -1.93
C MET A 61 0.43 -0.59 -2.64
N GLY A 62 -0.56 0.05 -2.04
CA GLY A 62 -1.09 1.32 -2.54
C GLY A 62 -0.13 2.48 -2.27
N ARG A 63 0.12 3.31 -3.28
CA ARG A 63 0.97 4.51 -3.18
C ARG A 63 0.19 5.71 -3.67
N LEU A 64 -0.07 6.64 -2.76
CA LEU A 64 -0.93 7.79 -2.96
C LEU A 64 -0.14 9.06 -2.69
N ARG A 65 0.11 9.86 -3.74
CA ARG A 65 0.82 11.14 -3.63
C ARG A 65 -0.18 12.27 -3.45
N PHE A 66 0.00 13.03 -2.40
CA PHE A 66 -0.74 14.23 -2.07
C PHE A 66 0.11 15.46 -2.39
N THR A 67 -0.41 16.39 -3.17
CA THR A 67 0.29 17.64 -3.47
C THR A 67 -0.69 18.81 -3.38
N GLY A 68 -0.26 19.91 -2.77
CA GLY A 68 -1.05 21.14 -2.64
C GLY A 68 -1.05 21.71 -1.24
N LYS A 69 -1.51 22.95 -1.12
CA LYS A 69 -1.45 23.75 0.11
C LYS A 69 -2.09 23.10 1.34
N ASP A 70 -3.11 22.29 1.12
CA ASP A 70 -3.86 21.65 2.21
C ASP A 70 -3.55 20.15 2.34
N ALA A 71 -2.56 19.61 1.58
CA ALA A 71 -2.19 18.19 1.62
C ALA A 71 -1.84 17.72 3.04
N CYS A 72 -1.08 18.51 3.78
CA CYS A 72 -0.73 18.23 5.18
C CYS A 72 -1.96 18.16 6.07
N LYS A 73 -2.85 19.17 5.99
CA LYS A 73 -4.05 19.24 6.81
C LYS A 73 -5.02 18.10 6.51
N ALA A 74 -5.18 17.75 5.23
CA ALA A 74 -6.01 16.62 4.82
C ALA A 74 -5.47 15.31 5.40
N LEU A 75 -4.17 15.07 5.33
CA LEU A 75 -3.52 13.90 5.91
C LEU A 75 -3.61 13.88 7.44
N ASP A 76 -3.43 15.03 8.10
CA ASP A 76 -3.54 15.16 9.56
C ASP A 76 -4.95 14.84 10.06
N ARG A 77 -5.97 15.19 9.29
CA ARG A 77 -7.37 14.82 9.57
C ARG A 77 -7.66 13.34 9.39
N LEU A 78 -7.02 12.69 8.40
CA LEU A 78 -7.25 11.28 8.07
C LEU A 78 -6.51 10.31 9.00
N CYS A 79 -5.38 10.73 9.53
CA CYS A 79 -4.45 9.93 10.29
C CYS A 79 -4.64 10.11 11.80
N THR A 80 -4.52 9.03 12.56
CA THR A 80 -4.56 9.08 14.04
C THR A 80 -3.31 9.72 14.63
N ARG A 81 -2.19 9.66 13.89
CA ARG A 81 -0.94 10.32 14.28
C ARG A 81 -0.84 11.68 13.61
N GLN A 82 -0.45 12.69 14.37
CA GLN A 82 -0.24 14.04 13.86
C GLN A 82 0.73 14.06 12.68
N ILE A 83 0.31 14.65 11.55
CA ILE A 83 1.13 14.84 10.34
C ILE A 83 1.69 16.27 10.29
N LEU A 84 0.98 17.22 10.89
CA LEU A 84 1.47 18.58 11.06
C LEU A 84 2.84 18.61 11.75
N GLY A 85 3.73 19.47 11.29
CA GLY A 85 5.08 19.60 11.84
C GLY A 85 6.09 18.54 11.42
N MET A 86 5.75 17.62 10.51
CA MET A 86 6.74 16.74 9.91
C MET A 86 7.83 17.54 9.18
N GLN A 87 9.07 17.12 9.32
CA GLN A 87 10.20 17.62 8.54
C GLN A 87 10.36 16.84 7.23
N ASP A 88 10.95 17.45 6.21
CA ASP A 88 11.21 16.78 4.94
C ASP A 88 12.07 15.52 5.16
N GLY A 89 11.72 14.44 4.46
CA GLY A 89 12.34 13.12 4.64
C GLY A 89 11.82 12.30 5.82
N GLN A 90 11.01 12.88 6.71
CA GLN A 90 10.42 12.10 7.82
C GLN A 90 9.33 11.15 7.33
N ILE A 91 9.21 10.04 8.05
CA ILE A 91 8.17 9.02 7.86
C ILE A 91 7.41 8.85 9.16
N ARG A 92 6.09 8.78 9.08
CA ARG A 92 5.23 8.47 10.23
C ARG A 92 4.32 7.28 9.92
N TYR A 93 4.40 6.27 10.77
CA TYR A 93 3.40 5.21 10.81
C TYR A 93 2.14 5.74 11.48
N SER A 94 0.98 5.46 10.91
CA SER A 94 -0.31 5.92 11.40
C SER A 94 -1.42 4.93 11.09
N ILE A 95 -2.55 5.09 11.74
CA ILE A 95 -3.77 4.36 11.43
C ILE A 95 -4.77 5.34 10.82
N VAL A 96 -5.52 4.88 9.83
CA VAL A 96 -6.68 5.56 9.27
C VAL A 96 -7.94 4.92 9.85
N CYS A 97 -8.80 5.70 10.47
CA CYS A 97 -10.03 5.23 11.09
C CYS A 97 -11.29 5.74 10.37
N ASN A 98 -12.42 5.06 10.60
CA ASN A 98 -13.74 5.60 10.29
C ASN A 98 -14.21 6.53 11.41
N THR A 99 -15.40 7.10 11.25
CA THR A 99 -16.02 8.02 12.23
C THR A 99 -16.31 7.38 13.59
N ASP A 100 -16.45 6.07 13.63
CA ASP A 100 -16.74 5.30 14.84
C ASP A 100 -15.46 4.81 15.54
N GLY A 101 -14.28 5.19 15.03
CA GLY A 101 -12.98 4.77 15.55
C GLY A 101 -12.50 3.41 15.03
N GLY A 102 -13.26 2.73 14.16
CA GLY A 102 -12.88 1.46 13.57
C GLY A 102 -11.71 1.62 12.58
N CYS A 103 -10.70 0.76 12.71
CA CYS A 103 -9.52 0.78 11.84
C CYS A 103 -9.90 0.47 10.38
N ARG A 104 -9.49 1.33 9.47
CA ARG A 104 -9.61 1.12 8.03
C ARG A 104 -8.34 0.55 7.43
N ASP A 105 -7.20 1.06 7.87
CA ASP A 105 -5.88 0.61 7.41
C ASP A 105 -4.80 1.17 8.34
N ASP A 106 -3.65 0.53 8.35
CA ASP A 106 -2.40 1.08 8.85
C ASP A 106 -1.55 1.57 7.67
N VAL A 107 -0.97 2.75 7.81
CA VAL A 107 -0.33 3.46 6.70
C VAL A 107 1.02 4.06 7.09
N LEU A 108 1.89 4.24 6.11
CA LEU A 108 3.09 5.05 6.23
C LEU A 108 2.88 6.37 5.49
N VAL A 109 3.11 7.49 6.16
CA VAL A 109 3.09 8.83 5.57
C VAL A 109 4.50 9.38 5.51
N TYR A 110 4.96 9.67 4.31
CA TYR A 110 6.26 10.25 4.01
C TYR A 110 6.07 11.73 3.70
N LYS A 111 6.81 12.62 4.32
CA LYS A 111 6.95 14.00 3.84
C LYS A 111 8.10 14.06 2.86
N ILE A 112 7.81 14.28 1.59
CA ILE A 112 8.81 14.36 0.52
C ILE A 112 9.48 15.74 0.54
N LYS A 113 8.65 16.78 0.57
CA LYS A 113 9.03 18.19 0.68
C LYS A 113 7.81 19.00 1.05
N ASP A 114 7.93 20.31 1.11
CA ASP A 114 6.81 21.18 1.42
C ASP A 114 5.63 20.95 0.47
N CYS A 115 4.42 20.86 1.03
CA CYS A 115 3.16 20.59 0.33
C CYS A 115 3.14 19.28 -0.49
N GLU A 116 4.07 18.34 -0.23
CA GLU A 116 4.15 17.08 -0.95
C GLU A 116 4.38 15.89 -0.02
N TYR A 117 3.44 14.94 -0.06
CA TYR A 117 3.42 13.76 0.79
C TYR A 117 3.15 12.50 -0.03
N LEU A 118 3.66 11.36 0.43
CA LEU A 118 3.34 10.04 -0.08
C LEU A 118 2.74 9.22 1.06
N MET A 119 1.56 8.67 0.83
CA MET A 119 0.96 7.66 1.71
C MET A 119 1.13 6.28 1.07
N VAL A 120 1.63 5.32 1.86
CA VAL A 120 1.64 3.90 1.49
C VAL A 120 0.60 3.19 2.33
N CYS A 121 -0.31 2.47 1.69
CA CYS A 121 -1.39 1.71 2.32
C CYS A 121 -1.35 0.24 1.85
N ASN A 122 -2.01 -0.66 2.59
CA ASN A 122 -2.03 -2.07 2.28
C ASN A 122 -2.73 -2.37 0.94
N GLY A 123 -2.23 -3.37 0.22
CA GLY A 123 -2.73 -3.75 -1.10
C GLY A 123 -4.22 -4.07 -1.11
N ALA A 124 -4.69 -4.83 -0.12
CA ALA A 124 -6.10 -5.17 0.07
C ALA A 124 -7.02 -3.96 0.32
N ASN A 125 -6.47 -2.87 0.85
CA ASN A 125 -7.22 -1.70 1.30
C ASN A 125 -7.16 -0.52 0.32
N ARG A 126 -6.44 -0.63 -0.79
CA ARG A 126 -6.19 0.48 -1.74
C ARG A 126 -7.44 1.24 -2.15
N GLU A 127 -8.44 0.52 -2.64
CA GLU A 127 -9.70 1.13 -3.12
C GLU A 127 -10.53 1.69 -1.96
N LYS A 128 -10.52 0.99 -0.83
CA LYS A 128 -11.20 1.42 0.40
C LYS A 128 -10.62 2.74 0.92
N ILE A 129 -9.29 2.85 0.93
CA ILE A 129 -8.59 4.07 1.38
C ILE A 129 -8.80 5.22 0.39
N LEU A 130 -8.74 4.98 -0.93
CA LEU A 130 -9.06 6.00 -1.92
C LEU A 130 -10.46 6.57 -1.73
N LYS A 131 -11.47 5.71 -1.60
CA LYS A 131 -12.85 6.13 -1.35
C LYS A 131 -12.98 6.92 -0.04
N HIS A 132 -12.27 6.47 1.00
CA HIS A 132 -12.28 7.15 2.30
C HIS A 132 -11.65 8.55 2.23
N ILE A 133 -10.53 8.71 1.53
CA ILE A 133 -9.88 10.00 1.29
C ILE A 133 -10.84 10.95 0.56
N GLU A 134 -11.46 10.51 -0.54
CA GLU A 134 -12.36 11.36 -1.32
C GLU A 134 -13.63 11.73 -0.53
N SER A 135 -14.19 10.79 0.25
CA SER A 135 -15.37 11.07 1.10
C SER A 135 -15.07 12.05 2.24
N ASN A 136 -13.81 12.16 2.66
CA ASN A 136 -13.38 13.04 3.75
C ASN A 136 -12.59 14.26 3.24
N ARG A 137 -12.57 14.49 1.93
CA ARG A 137 -11.84 15.60 1.32
C ARG A 137 -12.27 16.97 1.84
N GLY A 138 -13.59 17.17 2.03
CA GLY A 138 -14.13 18.48 2.44
C GLY A 138 -13.66 19.60 1.52
N ASP A 139 -13.35 20.76 2.07
CA ASP A 139 -12.86 21.93 1.35
C ASP A 139 -11.35 21.96 1.14
N PHE A 140 -10.63 20.87 1.48
CA PHE A 140 -9.17 20.81 1.32
C PHE A 140 -8.76 20.81 -0.14
N ILE A 141 -7.86 21.72 -0.50
CA ILE A 141 -7.33 21.89 -1.86
C ILE A 141 -6.00 21.15 -1.98
N PHE A 142 -6.07 19.91 -2.53
CA PHE A 142 -4.92 19.09 -2.88
C PHE A 142 -5.18 18.25 -4.11
N LYS A 143 -4.12 17.82 -4.78
CA LYS A 143 -4.16 16.83 -5.87
C LYS A 143 -3.79 15.48 -5.29
N LEU A 144 -4.55 14.45 -5.64
CA LEU A 144 -4.28 13.06 -5.32
C LEU A 144 -3.86 12.32 -6.59
N LYS A 145 -2.67 11.71 -6.59
CA LYS A 145 -2.19 10.87 -7.67
C LYS A 145 -1.88 9.47 -7.15
N ARG A 146 -2.42 8.46 -7.81
CA ARG A 146 -2.14 7.05 -7.55
C ARG A 146 -0.94 6.61 -8.39
N PHE A 147 -0.01 5.90 -7.79
CA PHE A 147 1.07 5.21 -8.49
C PHE A 147 0.84 3.71 -8.45
N ILE A 148 0.98 3.05 -9.59
CA ILE A 148 0.93 1.59 -9.68
C ILE A 148 2.32 1.01 -9.43
N VAL A 149 3.36 1.70 -9.91
CA VAL A 149 4.78 1.35 -9.71
C VAL A 149 5.54 2.61 -9.35
N LEU A 150 6.36 2.57 -8.31
CA LEU A 150 7.46 3.51 -8.09
C LEU A 150 8.71 2.75 -8.53
N LEU A 151 9.27 3.15 -9.67
CA LEU A 151 10.70 2.93 -9.91
C LEU A 151 11.42 3.93 -8.99
N LEU A 152 12.07 3.42 -7.97
CA LEU A 152 13.01 4.16 -7.15
C LEU A 152 14.34 4.23 -7.89
#